data_b055a2c56afcf240c6a5a9af816d20ea
#
_entry.id   b055a2c56afcf240c6a5a9af816d20ea
#
_cell.length_a   1.000
_cell.length_b   1.000
_cell.length_c   1.000
_cell.angle_alpha   90.00
_cell.angle_beta   90.00
_cell.angle_gamma   90.00
#
_symmetry.space_group_name_H-M   'P 1'
#
loop_
_entity.id
_entity.type
_entity.pdbx_description
1 polymer ?
#
loop_
_entity_poly.entity_id
_entity_poly.type
_entity_poly.pdbx_seq_one_letter_code
_entity_poly.pdbx_strand_id
1 'polypeptide(L)' 'MDTQIVVVNDEDQYSIWPADRPVPGGWRAEGFTGDRQACLARIAEVWTDMRPRSLREPEPTP' A
#
# COMPACT_ATOMS: atom_id res chain seq x y z
N MET A 1 -21.80 -3.70 2.92
CA MET A 1 -20.69 -2.82 3.22
C MET A 1 -19.44 -3.38 2.63
N ASP A 2 -18.70 -2.54 1.98
CA ASP A 2 -17.55 -3.02 1.23
C ASP A 2 -16.32 -3.02 2.08
N THR A 3 -15.78 -4.19 2.27
CA THR A 3 -14.50 -4.31 2.93
C THR A 3 -13.40 -4.09 1.92
N GLN A 4 -12.40 -3.33 2.31
CA GLN A 4 -11.25 -3.05 1.46
C GLN A 4 -10.02 -3.65 2.11
N ILE A 5 -9.01 -3.87 1.28
CA ILE A 5 -7.70 -4.29 1.78
C ILE A 5 -6.66 -3.31 1.28
N VAL A 6 -5.58 -3.21 2.00
CA VAL A 6 -4.43 -2.45 1.56
C VAL A 6 -3.52 -3.39 0.78
N VAL A 7 -3.11 -2.95 -0.40
CA VAL A 7 -2.19 -3.73 -1.24
C VAL A 7 -0.95 -2.90 -1.47
N VAL A 8 0.15 -3.58 -1.73
CA VAL A 8 1.44 -2.94 -1.92
C VAL A 8 2.16 -3.66 -3.05
N ASN A 9 2.94 -2.91 -3.83
CA ASN A 9 3.71 -3.50 -4.93
C ASN A 9 5.20 -3.49 -4.59
N ASP A 10 6.00 -3.92 -5.55
CA ASP A 10 7.44 -4.02 -5.35
C ASP A 10 8.12 -2.67 -5.22
N GLU A 11 7.45 -1.62 -5.61
CA GLU A 11 7.99 -0.26 -5.48
C GLU A 11 7.57 0.39 -4.17
N ASP A 12 6.99 -0.38 -3.27
CA ASP A 12 6.47 0.12 -1.99
C ASP A 12 5.40 1.17 -2.17
N GLN A 13 4.63 1.04 -3.24
CA GLN A 13 3.46 1.88 -3.46
C GLN A 13 2.25 1.17 -2.90
N TYR A 14 1.38 1.92 -2.24
CA TYR A 14 0.22 1.36 -1.56
C TYR A 14 -1.05 1.78 -2.26
N SER A 15 -2.06 0.92 -2.18
CA SER A 15 -3.35 1.22 -2.75
C SER A 15 -4.43 0.47 -1.99
N ILE A 16 -5.67 0.76 -2.33
CA ILE A 16 -6.83 0.10 -1.73
C ILE A 16 -7.44 -0.80 -2.79
N TRP A 17 -7.84 -2.01 -2.37
CA TRP A 17 -8.42 -2.97 -3.28
C TRP A 17 -9.63 -3.62 -2.62
N PRO A 18 -10.70 -3.92 -3.37
CA PRO A 18 -11.84 -4.61 -2.79
C PRO A 18 -11.42 -5.97 -2.24
N ALA A 19 -11.87 -6.28 -1.04
CA ALA A 19 -11.46 -7.52 -0.39
C ALA A 19 -12.02 -8.75 -1.07
N ASP A 20 -13.11 -8.59 -1.83
CA ASP A 20 -13.76 -9.72 -2.49
C ASP A 20 -13.23 -9.96 -3.90
N ARG A 21 -12.16 -9.29 -4.29
CA ARG A 21 -11.58 -9.45 -5.60
C ARG A 21 -10.15 -9.93 -5.49
N PRO A 22 -9.69 -10.71 -6.46
CA PRO A 22 -8.29 -11.14 -6.42
C PRO A 22 -7.35 -9.97 -6.60
N VAL A 23 -6.23 -10.01 -5.89
CA VAL A 23 -5.23 -8.98 -5.97
C VAL A 23 -4.55 -9.06 -7.34
N PRO A 24 -4.41 -7.92 -8.04
CA PRO A 24 -3.81 -7.96 -9.37
C PRO A 24 -2.33 -8.35 -9.33
N GLY A 25 -1.84 -8.80 -10.47
CA GLY A 25 -0.44 -9.17 -10.58
C GLY A 25 0.45 -7.99 -10.26
N GLY A 26 1.56 -8.25 -9.59
CA GLY A 26 2.47 -7.20 -9.19
C GLY A 26 2.13 -6.56 -7.85
N TRP A 27 0.99 -6.92 -7.26
CA TRP A 27 0.56 -6.39 -5.97
C TRP A 27 0.33 -7.54 -5.01
N ARG A 28 0.44 -7.24 -3.74
CA ARG A 28 0.15 -8.24 -2.70
C ARG A 28 -0.57 -7.56 -1.55
N ALA A 29 -1.32 -8.34 -0.81
CA ALA A 29 -2.02 -7.82 0.36
C ALA A 29 -1.01 -7.43 1.43
N GLU A 30 -1.18 -6.23 1.97
CA GLU A 30 -0.29 -5.75 3.02
C GLU A 30 -0.64 -6.39 4.36
N GLY A 31 -1.90 -6.77 4.51
CA GLY A 31 -2.34 -7.43 5.73
C GLY A 31 -3.42 -6.67 6.48
N PHE A 32 -3.72 -5.46 6.09
CA PHE A 32 -4.73 -4.66 6.76
C PHE A 32 -6.05 -4.73 5.98
N THR A 33 -7.14 -4.90 6.70
CA THR A 33 -8.49 -4.87 6.11
C THR A 33 -9.35 -3.91 6.91
N GLY A 34 -10.32 -3.34 6.23
CA GLY A 34 -11.24 -2.42 6.87
C GLY A 34 -12.04 -1.69 5.82
N ASP A 35 -12.75 -0.65 6.23
CA ASP A 35 -13.44 0.17 5.26
C ASP A 35 -12.42 1.08 4.57
N ARG A 36 -12.92 1.83 3.58
CA ARG A 36 -12.04 2.67 2.79
C ARG A 36 -11.28 3.68 3.65
N GLN A 37 -11.98 4.28 4.58
CA GLN A 37 -11.37 5.30 5.42
C GLN A 37 -10.29 4.72 6.31
N ALA A 38 -10.54 3.53 6.86
CA ALA A 38 -9.56 2.87 7.70
C ALA A 38 -8.33 2.48 6.88
N CYS A 39 -8.54 2.03 5.65
CA CYS A 39 -7.42 1.67 4.78
C CYS A 39 -6.58 2.89 4.42
N LEU A 40 -7.24 4.01 4.16
CA LEU A 40 -6.51 5.23 3.85
C LEU A 40 -5.70 5.71 5.04
N ALA A 41 -6.26 5.59 6.23
CA ALA A 41 -5.53 5.96 7.43
C ALA A 41 -4.31 5.06 7.63
N ARG A 42 -4.47 3.77 7.35
CA ARG A 42 -3.36 2.84 7.45
C ARG A 42 -2.25 3.19 6.46
N ILE A 43 -2.64 3.52 5.23
CA ILE A 43 -1.66 3.88 4.22
C ILE A 43 -0.91 5.14 4.63
N ALA A 44 -1.62 6.12 5.16
CA ALA A 44 -0.98 7.35 5.61
C ALA A 44 0.02 7.09 6.73
N GLU A 45 -0.23 6.05 7.51
CA GLU A 45 0.65 5.71 8.61
C GLU A 45 1.92 5.02 8.15
N VAL A 46 1.81 4.14 7.15
CA VAL A 46 2.95 3.30 6.75
C VAL A 46 3.68 3.83 5.52
N TRP A 47 3.03 4.63 4.71
CA TRP A 47 3.63 5.13 3.47
C TRP A 47 4.15 6.55 3.70
N THR A 48 5.33 6.62 4.26
CA THR A 48 5.92 7.90 4.61
C THR A 48 6.68 8.53 3.47
N ASP A 49 7.07 7.75 2.48
CA ASP A 49 7.76 8.24 1.29
C ASP A 49 6.93 7.85 0.07
N MET A 50 6.26 8.83 -0.53
CA MET A 50 5.33 8.56 -1.62
C MET A 50 6.00 8.22 -2.93
N ARG A 51 7.30 8.37 -3.02
CA ARG A 51 8.00 8.05 -4.25
C ARG A 51 8.14 6.53 -4.38
N PRO A 52 8.10 6.01 -5.62
CA PRO A 52 8.37 4.60 -5.81
C PRO A 52 9.74 4.23 -5.25
N ARG A 53 9.85 3.00 -4.82
CA ARG A 53 11.07 2.54 -4.20
C ARG A 53 12.30 2.74 -5.07
N SER A 54 12.14 2.51 -6.37
CA SER A 54 13.26 2.64 -7.29
C SER A 54 13.72 4.08 -7.46
N LEU A 55 12.89 5.04 -7.08
CA LEU A 55 13.23 6.45 -7.18
C LEU A 55 13.71 7.05 -5.87
N ARG A 56 13.65 6.28 -4.80
CA ARG A 56 14.12 6.77 -3.51
C ARG A 56 15.63 6.66 -3.49
N GLU A 57 16.24 7.74 -3.05
CA GLU A 57 17.67 7.74 -3.00
C GLU A 57 18.17 6.88 -1.86
N PRO A 58 19.24 6.16 -2.06
CA PRO A 58 19.82 5.47 -0.93
C PRO A 58 20.23 6.49 0.10
N GLU A 59 20.26 6.04 1.32
CA GLU A 59 20.70 6.89 2.41
C GLU A 59 22.00 7.56 2.05
N PRO A 60 22.05 8.87 2.11
CA PRO A 60 23.31 9.50 1.85
C PRO A 60 24.25 9.07 2.93
N THR A 61 25.18 8.32 2.54
CA THR A 61 26.20 7.99 3.47
C THR A 61 27.14 9.15 3.58
N PRO A 62 27.36 9.54 4.74
CA PRO A 62 28.38 10.57 4.94
C PRO A 62 29.73 10.06 4.48
#